data_940ff7914ec368a396ab04f4911534be
#
_entry.id   940ff7914ec368a396ab04f4911534be
#
_cell.length_a   1.000
_cell.length_b   1.000
_cell.length_c   1.000
_cell.angle_alpha   90.00
_cell.angle_beta   90.00
_cell.angle_gamma   90.00
#
_symmetry.space_group_name_H-M   'P 1'
#
loop_
_entity.id
_entity.type
_entity.pdbx_description
1 polymer ?
#
loop_
_entity_poly.entity_id
_entity_poly.type
_entity_poly.pdbx_seq_one_letter_code
_entity_poly.pdbx_strand_id
1 'polypeptide(L)'
;GMVLFFPLIGIMLMIGNFKMGLAVMIPTILSFILIPIAKKSQVKGNEKYHKVLRENSEKFQETIELQQEINSFNLSDEVKTSLYKQMDESEKIHLKVEESSIITLGLSTMFSFVSIAVVSYVGISLILSGEIDILYLLGYLMAAIKIKDIFDLSKEGLLEVFSIDPSVERIREIKETKIQEGKDVELNM
;
A
#
# COMPACT_ATOMS: atom_id res chain seq x y z
N GLY A 1 5.91 5.64 -18.09
CA GLY A 1 5.78 4.65 -19.16
C GLY A 1 4.49 3.80 -19.07
N MET A 2 4.07 3.36 -17.89
CA MET A 2 2.93 2.44 -17.71
C MET A 2 1.57 3.01 -18.09
N VAL A 3 1.28 4.26 -17.75
CA VAL A 3 -0.02 4.91 -18.04
C VAL A 3 -0.34 4.93 -19.53
N LEU A 4 0.67 4.95 -20.39
CA LEU A 4 0.51 4.90 -21.85
C LEU A 4 0.49 3.46 -22.39
N PHE A 5 1.18 2.53 -21.71
CA PHE A 5 1.33 1.15 -22.15
C PHE A 5 0.00 0.36 -22.05
N PHE A 6 -0.73 0.48 -20.95
CA PHE A 6 -1.98 -0.25 -20.78
C PHE A 6 -3.08 0.11 -21.79
N PRO A 7 -3.38 1.41 -22.05
CA PRO A 7 -4.37 1.74 -23.08
C PRO A 7 -3.93 1.31 -24.48
N LEU A 8 -2.65 1.40 -24.81
CA LEU A 8 -2.13 1.00 -26.11
C LEU A 8 -2.31 -0.51 -26.36
N ILE A 9 -1.94 -1.34 -25.38
CA ILE A 9 -2.19 -2.79 -25.47
C ILE A 9 -3.68 -3.09 -25.50
N GLY A 10 -4.47 -2.40 -24.67
CA GLY A 10 -5.91 -2.57 -24.65
C GLY A 10 -6.54 -2.32 -26.02
N ILE A 11 -6.15 -1.24 -26.69
CA ILE A 11 -6.61 -0.92 -28.05
C ILE A 11 -6.18 -2.02 -29.04
N MET A 12 -4.93 -2.46 -28.99
CA MET A 12 -4.44 -3.53 -29.85
C MET A 12 -5.24 -4.84 -29.67
N LEU A 13 -5.53 -5.22 -28.45
CA LEU A 13 -6.32 -6.42 -28.13
C LEU A 13 -7.77 -6.26 -28.62
N MET A 14 -8.36 -5.07 -28.50
CA MET A 14 -9.72 -4.81 -29.00
C MET A 14 -9.80 -4.81 -30.52
N ILE A 15 -8.76 -4.37 -31.23
CA ILE A 15 -8.69 -4.44 -32.70
C ILE A 15 -8.63 -5.91 -33.17
N GLY A 16 -7.92 -6.77 -32.46
CA GLY A 16 -7.83 -8.21 -32.79
C GLY A 16 -9.17 -8.94 -32.63
N ASN A 17 -9.76 -8.88 -31.47
CA ASN A 17 -11.11 -9.36 -31.18
C ASN A 17 -11.70 -8.57 -30.01
N PHE A 18 -12.78 -7.84 -30.26
CA PHE A 18 -13.38 -6.94 -29.29
C PHE A 18 -13.86 -7.65 -28.02
N LYS A 19 -14.48 -8.83 -28.13
CA LYS A 19 -14.97 -9.61 -26.99
C LYS A 19 -13.81 -10.10 -26.11
N MET A 20 -12.74 -10.60 -26.74
CA MET A 20 -11.53 -11.06 -26.04
C MET A 20 -10.77 -9.88 -25.42
N GLY A 21 -10.66 -8.74 -26.13
CA GLY A 21 -10.05 -7.52 -25.61
C GLY A 21 -10.76 -7.02 -24.34
N LEU A 22 -12.11 -7.00 -24.33
CA LEU A 22 -12.88 -6.65 -23.14
C LEU A 22 -12.66 -7.65 -22.00
N ALA A 23 -12.60 -8.94 -22.31
CA ALA A 23 -12.36 -10.00 -21.31
C ALA A 23 -11.04 -9.81 -20.56
N VAL A 24 -9.99 -9.29 -21.22
CA VAL A 24 -8.71 -8.93 -20.60
C VAL A 24 -8.81 -7.61 -19.86
N MET A 25 -9.37 -6.58 -20.49
CA MET A 25 -9.29 -5.20 -20.00
C MET A 25 -10.18 -4.93 -18.80
N ILE A 26 -11.41 -5.48 -18.76
CA ILE A 26 -12.34 -5.21 -17.66
C ILE A 26 -11.79 -5.63 -16.30
N PRO A 27 -11.32 -6.88 -16.08
CA PRO A 27 -10.73 -7.27 -14.80
C PRO A 27 -9.45 -6.48 -14.47
N THR A 28 -8.64 -6.15 -15.47
CA THR A 28 -7.43 -5.36 -15.29
C THR A 28 -7.75 -3.94 -14.80
N ILE A 29 -8.70 -3.25 -15.42
CA ILE A 29 -9.14 -1.92 -14.98
C ILE A 29 -9.71 -1.98 -13.56
N LEU A 30 -10.51 -3.00 -13.26
CA LEU A 30 -11.07 -3.19 -11.92
C LEU A 30 -9.96 -3.38 -10.87
N SER A 31 -8.91 -4.13 -11.20
CA SER A 31 -7.73 -4.28 -10.35
C SER A 31 -7.02 -2.94 -10.10
N PHE A 32 -6.91 -2.08 -11.11
CA PHE A 32 -6.33 -0.74 -10.96
C PHE A 32 -7.15 0.17 -10.03
N ILE A 33 -8.48 0.07 -10.04
CA ILE A 33 -9.36 0.86 -9.17
C ILE A 33 -9.17 0.48 -7.69
N LEU A 34 -8.77 -0.76 -7.40
CA LEU A 34 -8.53 -1.22 -6.03
C LEU A 34 -7.25 -0.64 -5.41
N ILE A 35 -6.24 -0.27 -6.22
CA ILE A 35 -4.96 0.26 -5.71
C ILE A 35 -5.12 1.55 -4.87
N PRO A 36 -5.81 2.60 -5.33
CA PRO A 36 -5.99 3.81 -4.51
C PRO A 36 -6.83 3.58 -3.26
N ILE A 37 -7.73 2.60 -3.27
CA ILE A 37 -8.49 2.20 -2.08
C ILE A 37 -7.55 1.58 -1.05
N ALA A 38 -6.67 0.68 -1.49
CA ALA A 38 -5.63 0.08 -0.67
C ALA A 38 -4.70 1.16 -0.08
N LYS A 39 -4.24 2.12 -0.90
CA LYS A 39 -3.41 3.24 -0.46
C LYS A 39 -4.06 3.99 0.70
N LYS A 40 -5.31 4.41 0.55
CA LYS A 40 -5.99 5.22 1.57
C LYS A 40 -6.09 4.49 2.92
N SER A 41 -6.37 3.19 2.90
CA SER A 41 -6.41 2.36 4.10
C SER A 41 -5.04 2.23 4.75
N GLN A 42 -4.01 1.98 3.96
CA GLN A 42 -2.64 1.75 4.41
C GLN A 42 -1.99 3.02 4.98
N VAL A 43 -2.14 4.17 4.31
CA VAL A 43 -1.60 5.46 4.79
C VAL A 43 -2.22 5.81 6.14
N LYS A 44 -3.54 5.75 6.25
CA LYS A 44 -4.24 6.06 7.52
C LYS A 44 -3.85 5.10 8.66
N GLY A 45 -3.65 3.83 8.33
CA GLY A 45 -3.18 2.84 9.31
C GLY A 45 -1.76 3.11 9.77
N ASN A 46 -0.86 3.39 8.83
CA ASN A 46 0.54 3.69 9.13
C ASN A 46 0.70 4.99 9.95
N GLU A 47 -0.05 6.04 9.66
CA GLU A 47 -0.06 7.26 10.47
C GLU A 47 -0.40 6.97 11.93
N LYS A 48 -1.46 6.19 12.15
CA LYS A 48 -1.86 5.78 13.50
C LYS A 48 -0.78 4.95 14.19
N TYR A 49 -0.19 4.00 13.49
CA TYR A 49 0.89 3.17 14.02
C TYR A 49 2.12 4.00 14.38
N HIS A 50 2.57 4.88 13.49
CA HIS A 50 3.72 5.76 13.75
C HIS A 50 3.49 6.73 14.91
N LYS A 51 2.24 7.17 15.12
CA LYS A 51 1.90 7.99 16.28
C LYS A 51 2.11 7.20 17.59
N VAL A 52 1.55 5.99 17.67
CA VAL A 52 1.69 5.13 18.86
C VAL A 52 3.13 4.72 19.09
N LEU A 53 3.89 4.46 18.03
CA LEU A 53 5.33 4.14 18.13
C LEU A 53 6.13 5.31 18.75
N ARG A 54 5.81 6.53 18.40
CA ARG A 54 6.44 7.73 19.00
C ARG A 54 6.07 7.86 20.48
N GLU A 55 4.80 7.73 20.82
CA GLU A 55 4.33 7.77 22.21
C GLU A 55 5.02 6.68 23.06
N ASN A 56 5.26 5.50 22.49
CA ASN A 56 6.04 4.43 23.15
C ASN A 56 7.49 4.84 23.36
N SER A 57 8.13 5.43 22.34
CA SER A 57 9.53 5.89 22.44
C SER A 57 9.71 6.98 23.49
N GLU A 58 8.80 7.95 23.52
CA GLU A 58 8.81 9.05 24.51
C GLU A 58 8.66 8.51 25.92
N LYS A 59 7.72 7.59 26.14
CA LYS A 59 7.52 6.97 27.45
C LYS A 59 8.69 6.08 27.86
N PHE A 60 9.33 5.42 26.92
CA PHE A 60 10.52 4.63 27.18
C PHE A 60 11.70 5.52 27.61
N GLN A 61 11.90 6.66 26.92
CA GLN A 61 12.89 7.66 27.30
C GLN A 61 12.62 8.24 28.69
N GLU A 62 11.39 8.66 28.96
CA GLU A 62 10.97 9.16 30.27
C GLU A 62 11.27 8.15 31.39
N THR A 63 10.98 6.86 31.11
CA THR A 63 11.24 5.79 32.08
C THR A 63 12.74 5.63 32.36
N ILE A 64 13.61 5.79 31.35
CA ILE A 64 15.06 5.70 31.53
C ILE A 64 15.57 6.93 32.31
N GLU A 65 15.09 8.11 31.96
CA GLU A 65 15.48 9.36 32.61
C GLU A 65 15.08 9.37 34.10
N LEU A 66 13.90 8.87 34.42
CA LEU A 66 13.36 8.81 35.78
C LEU A 66 13.69 7.50 36.52
N GLN A 67 14.62 6.69 36.02
CA GLN A 67 14.93 5.37 36.60
C GLN A 67 15.34 5.42 38.07
N GLN A 68 16.09 6.44 38.50
CA GLN A 68 16.48 6.61 39.89
C GLN A 68 15.29 6.88 40.81
N GLU A 69 14.38 7.72 40.36
CA GLU A 69 13.16 8.09 41.08
C GLU A 69 12.20 6.91 41.17
N ILE A 70 11.98 6.20 40.06
CA ILE A 70 11.14 5.00 40.01
C ILE A 70 11.63 3.94 41.00
N ASN A 71 12.95 3.73 41.07
CA ASN A 71 13.54 2.79 42.03
C ASN A 71 13.43 3.31 43.48
N SER A 72 13.63 4.61 43.73
CA SER A 72 13.54 5.20 45.05
C SER A 72 12.12 5.12 45.65
N PHE A 73 11.11 5.22 44.80
CA PHE A 73 9.70 5.12 45.20
C PHE A 73 9.14 3.68 45.08
N ASN A 74 9.96 2.70 44.68
CA ASN A 74 9.58 1.30 44.49
C ASN A 74 8.43 1.09 43.48
N LEU A 75 8.40 1.93 42.41
CA LEU A 75 7.36 1.92 41.36
C LEU A 75 7.73 1.07 40.15
N SER A 76 8.83 0.32 40.22
CA SER A 76 9.39 -0.42 39.06
C SER A 76 8.40 -1.41 38.45
N ASP A 77 7.58 -2.08 39.21
CA ASP A 77 6.62 -3.08 38.71
C ASP A 77 5.39 -2.41 38.05
N GLU A 78 4.94 -1.29 38.58
CA GLU A 78 3.84 -0.50 37.98
C GLU A 78 4.26 0.09 36.65
N VAL A 79 5.44 0.66 36.58
CA VAL A 79 6.00 1.26 35.34
C VAL A 79 6.22 0.19 34.30
N LYS A 80 6.81 -0.97 34.62
CA LYS A 80 6.95 -2.11 33.72
C LYS A 80 5.62 -2.59 33.17
N THR A 81 4.63 -2.78 34.06
CA THR A 81 3.28 -3.22 33.65
C THR A 81 2.65 -2.21 32.68
N SER A 82 2.79 -0.92 32.95
CA SER A 82 2.29 0.15 32.07
C SER A 82 2.99 0.13 30.71
N LEU A 83 4.33 -0.04 30.66
CA LEU A 83 5.09 -0.14 29.43
C LEU A 83 4.68 -1.37 28.61
N TYR A 84 4.61 -2.54 29.22
CA TYR A 84 4.19 -3.76 28.52
C TYR A 84 2.77 -3.64 27.96
N LYS A 85 1.84 -3.04 28.69
CA LYS A 85 0.48 -2.80 28.21
C LYS A 85 0.48 -1.89 26.98
N GLN A 86 1.27 -0.84 26.99
CA GLN A 86 1.37 0.09 25.87
C GLN A 86 2.03 -0.57 24.65
N MET A 87 3.04 -1.41 24.85
CA MET A 87 3.66 -2.19 23.78
C MET A 87 2.67 -3.18 23.16
N ASP A 88 1.87 -3.89 23.97
CA ASP A 88 0.83 -4.80 23.52
C ASP A 88 -0.29 -4.07 22.73
N GLU A 89 -0.67 -2.87 23.15
CA GLU A 89 -1.61 -2.02 22.39
C GLU A 89 -1.03 -1.58 21.04
N SER A 90 0.25 -1.24 21.02
CA SER A 90 0.99 -0.89 19.80
C SER A 90 1.05 -2.07 18.81
N GLU A 91 1.37 -3.27 19.32
CA GLU A 91 1.39 -4.49 18.51
C GLU A 91 0.02 -4.79 17.92
N LYS A 92 -1.05 -4.69 18.69
CA LYS A 92 -2.42 -4.88 18.20
C LYS A 92 -2.80 -3.89 17.09
N ILE A 93 -2.35 -2.66 17.19
CA ILE A 93 -2.57 -1.65 16.14
C ILE A 93 -1.78 -2.02 14.89
N HIS A 94 -0.50 -2.42 15.03
CA HIS A 94 0.33 -2.86 13.93
C HIS A 94 -0.27 -4.05 13.19
N LEU A 95 -0.68 -5.10 13.93
CA LEU A 95 -1.31 -6.28 13.36
C LEU A 95 -2.59 -5.94 12.57
N LYS A 96 -3.44 -5.04 13.07
CA LYS A 96 -4.65 -4.60 12.35
C LYS A 96 -4.32 -3.85 11.05
N VAL A 97 -3.27 -3.03 11.06
CA VAL A 97 -2.82 -2.31 9.86
C VAL A 97 -2.29 -3.29 8.82
N GLU A 98 -1.48 -4.25 9.27
CA GLU A 98 -0.90 -5.28 8.41
C GLU A 98 -1.99 -6.19 7.83
N GLU A 99 -2.92 -6.68 8.64
CA GLU A 99 -4.06 -7.49 8.21
C GLU A 99 -4.90 -6.76 7.15
N SER A 100 -5.25 -5.50 7.38
CA SER A 100 -6.00 -4.68 6.41
C SER A 100 -5.25 -4.52 5.09
N SER A 101 -3.93 -4.36 5.15
CA SER A 101 -3.07 -4.23 3.97
C SER A 101 -3.01 -5.54 3.20
N ILE A 102 -2.79 -6.66 3.88
CA ILE A 102 -2.73 -8.01 3.26
C ILE A 102 -4.05 -8.34 2.56
N ILE A 103 -5.20 -8.09 3.21
CA ILE A 103 -6.51 -8.36 2.62
C ILE A 103 -6.71 -7.53 1.36
N THR A 104 -6.43 -6.23 1.39
CA THR A 104 -6.67 -5.34 0.25
C THR A 104 -5.75 -5.66 -0.91
N LEU A 105 -4.48 -5.94 -0.64
CA LEU A 105 -3.50 -6.34 -1.66
C LEU A 105 -3.81 -7.74 -2.21
N GLY A 106 -4.22 -8.65 -1.35
CA GLY A 106 -4.66 -9.99 -1.74
C GLY A 106 -5.84 -9.95 -2.68
N LEU A 107 -6.87 -9.14 -2.39
CA LEU A 107 -8.01 -8.94 -3.29
C LEU A 107 -7.57 -8.38 -4.65
N SER A 108 -6.71 -7.36 -4.68
CA SER A 108 -6.17 -6.82 -5.93
C SER A 108 -5.46 -7.90 -6.77
N THR A 109 -4.67 -8.76 -6.12
CA THR A 109 -3.99 -9.87 -6.79
C THR A 109 -5.00 -10.92 -7.30
N MET A 110 -6.03 -11.26 -6.52
CA MET A 110 -7.08 -12.18 -6.96
C MET A 110 -7.80 -11.65 -8.21
N PHE A 111 -8.13 -10.36 -8.29
CA PHE A 111 -8.74 -9.78 -9.48
C PHE A 111 -7.82 -9.84 -10.71
N SER A 112 -6.51 -9.74 -10.55
CA SER A 112 -5.55 -9.97 -11.62
C SER A 112 -5.64 -11.40 -12.19
N PHE A 113 -5.81 -12.41 -11.34
CA PHE A 113 -6.00 -13.80 -11.78
C PHE A 113 -7.37 -14.05 -12.43
N VAL A 114 -8.41 -13.33 -12.00
CA VAL A 114 -9.75 -13.38 -12.62
C VAL A 114 -9.68 -13.03 -14.11
N SER A 115 -8.78 -12.15 -14.53
CA SER A 115 -8.57 -11.83 -15.95
C SER A 115 -8.28 -13.09 -16.77
N ILE A 116 -7.39 -13.97 -16.29
CA ILE A 116 -7.04 -15.20 -16.99
C ILE A 116 -8.24 -16.16 -17.07
N ALA A 117 -9.01 -16.27 -15.98
CA ALA A 117 -10.21 -17.12 -15.96
C ALA A 117 -11.29 -16.61 -16.91
N VAL A 118 -11.53 -15.29 -16.94
CA VAL A 118 -12.51 -14.65 -17.83
C VAL A 118 -12.10 -14.83 -19.30
N VAL A 119 -10.83 -14.62 -19.63
CA VAL A 119 -10.29 -14.83 -20.99
C VAL A 119 -10.44 -16.27 -21.41
N SER A 120 -10.15 -17.24 -20.52
CA SER A 120 -10.33 -18.67 -20.80
C SER A 120 -11.81 -18.99 -21.09
N TYR A 121 -12.71 -18.52 -20.25
CA TYR A 121 -14.15 -18.79 -20.40
C TYR A 121 -14.72 -18.18 -21.69
N VAL A 122 -14.44 -16.90 -21.93
CA VAL A 122 -14.89 -16.20 -23.14
C VAL A 122 -14.28 -16.81 -24.39
N GLY A 123 -12.99 -17.12 -24.36
CA GLY A 123 -12.30 -17.72 -25.49
C GLY A 123 -12.80 -19.11 -25.86
N ILE A 124 -13.05 -19.98 -24.87
CA ILE A 124 -13.64 -21.30 -25.11
C ILE A 124 -15.04 -21.13 -25.71
N SER A 125 -15.85 -20.22 -25.20
CA SER A 125 -17.18 -19.93 -25.75
C SER A 125 -17.11 -19.49 -27.22
N LEU A 126 -16.14 -18.64 -27.59
CA LEU A 126 -15.93 -18.17 -28.95
C LEU A 126 -15.39 -19.26 -29.90
N ILE A 127 -14.58 -20.18 -29.39
CA ILE A 127 -14.14 -21.35 -30.16
C ILE A 127 -15.33 -22.26 -30.47
N LEU A 128 -16.18 -22.52 -29.47
CA LEU A 128 -17.37 -23.36 -29.66
C LEU A 128 -18.38 -22.74 -30.63
N SER A 129 -18.44 -21.43 -30.73
CA SER A 129 -19.25 -20.70 -31.73
C SER A 129 -18.58 -20.59 -33.11
N GLY A 130 -17.33 -21.03 -33.25
CA GLY A 130 -16.58 -20.94 -34.50
C GLY A 130 -16.08 -19.51 -34.85
N GLU A 131 -16.11 -18.59 -33.90
CA GLU A 131 -15.68 -17.19 -34.14
C GLU A 131 -14.17 -17.02 -34.10
N ILE A 132 -13.45 -17.84 -33.34
CA ILE A 132 -11.98 -17.78 -33.22
C ILE A 132 -11.34 -19.16 -33.19
N ASP A 133 -10.05 -19.22 -33.55
CA ASP A 133 -9.24 -20.41 -33.45
C ASP A 133 -8.54 -20.55 -32.11
N ILE A 134 -8.09 -21.77 -31.77
CA ILE A 134 -7.34 -22.05 -30.56
C ILE A 134 -6.05 -21.21 -30.41
N LEU A 135 -5.40 -20.88 -31.54
CA LEU A 135 -4.21 -20.02 -31.56
C LEU A 135 -4.52 -18.61 -31.07
N TYR A 136 -5.71 -18.08 -31.42
CA TYR A 136 -6.18 -16.80 -30.93
C TYR A 136 -6.37 -16.83 -29.40
N LEU A 137 -7.01 -17.87 -28.87
CA LEU A 137 -7.17 -18.03 -27.42
C LEU A 137 -5.82 -18.06 -26.72
N LEU A 138 -4.85 -18.83 -27.21
CA LEU A 138 -3.51 -18.90 -26.64
C LEU A 138 -2.81 -17.54 -26.66
N GLY A 139 -2.92 -16.78 -27.74
CA GLY A 139 -2.38 -15.43 -27.84
C GLY A 139 -2.96 -14.47 -26.78
N TYR A 140 -4.27 -14.49 -26.58
CA TYR A 140 -4.93 -13.67 -25.57
C TYR A 140 -4.63 -14.13 -24.13
N LEU A 141 -4.47 -15.42 -23.89
CA LEU A 141 -4.02 -15.93 -22.60
C LEU A 141 -2.60 -15.48 -22.27
N MET A 142 -1.68 -15.55 -23.24
CA MET A 142 -0.33 -15.00 -23.07
C MET A 142 -0.33 -13.51 -22.82
N ALA A 143 -1.18 -12.76 -23.54
CA ALA A 143 -1.35 -11.33 -23.31
C ALA A 143 -1.90 -11.03 -21.90
N ALA A 144 -2.91 -11.75 -21.45
CA ALA A 144 -3.49 -11.60 -20.11
C ALA A 144 -2.45 -11.88 -19.01
N ILE A 145 -1.64 -12.93 -19.15
CA ILE A 145 -0.55 -13.27 -18.23
C ILE A 145 0.49 -12.13 -18.19
N LYS A 146 0.91 -11.63 -19.36
CA LYS A 146 1.88 -10.52 -19.44
C LYS A 146 1.35 -9.23 -18.85
N ILE A 147 0.10 -8.90 -19.09
CA ILE A 147 -0.57 -7.73 -18.49
C ILE A 147 -0.61 -7.89 -16.96
N LYS A 148 -0.95 -9.07 -16.45
CA LYS A 148 -0.92 -9.38 -15.04
C LYS A 148 0.47 -9.20 -14.42
N ASP A 149 1.52 -9.74 -15.05
CA ASP A 149 2.89 -9.62 -14.55
C ASP A 149 3.33 -8.15 -14.47
N ILE A 150 3.04 -7.36 -15.52
CA ILE A 150 3.34 -5.92 -15.55
C ILE A 150 2.51 -5.17 -14.49
N PHE A 151 1.26 -5.56 -14.27
CA PHE A 151 0.41 -5.00 -13.24
C PHE A 151 0.98 -5.26 -11.84
N ASP A 152 1.41 -6.49 -11.55
CA ASP A 152 1.98 -6.86 -10.25
C ASP A 152 3.27 -6.10 -9.97
N LEU A 153 4.18 -5.99 -10.94
CA LEU A 153 5.38 -5.15 -10.84
C LEU A 153 5.05 -3.67 -10.60
N SER A 154 4.01 -3.17 -11.27
CA SER A 154 3.56 -1.78 -11.10
C SER A 154 3.02 -1.51 -9.72
N LYS A 155 2.27 -2.48 -9.20
CA LYS A 155 1.69 -2.43 -7.85
C LYS A 155 2.80 -2.37 -6.79
N GLU A 156 3.84 -3.20 -6.91
CA GLU A 156 4.99 -3.18 -6.02
C GLU A 156 5.70 -1.81 -6.03
N GLY A 157 6.01 -1.27 -7.19
CA GLY A 157 6.63 0.05 -7.32
C GLY A 157 5.75 1.18 -6.77
N LEU A 158 4.42 1.11 -6.93
CA LEU A 158 3.50 2.09 -6.33
C LEU A 158 3.47 1.99 -4.80
N LEU A 159 3.54 0.78 -4.25
CA LEU A 159 3.59 0.58 -2.80
C LEU A 159 4.88 1.15 -2.19
N GLU A 160 6.02 1.00 -2.88
CA GLU A 160 7.28 1.63 -2.47
C GLU A 160 7.16 3.16 -2.45
N VAL A 161 6.61 3.76 -3.50
CA VAL A 161 6.36 5.21 -3.52
C VAL A 161 5.44 5.64 -2.38
N PHE A 162 4.39 4.88 -2.10
CA PHE A 162 3.45 5.20 -1.00
C PHE A 162 4.09 5.07 0.39
N SER A 163 5.07 4.20 0.55
CA SER A 163 5.80 4.07 1.82
C SER A 163 6.70 5.28 2.11
N ILE A 164 7.14 5.98 1.07
CA ILE A 164 8.01 7.16 1.15
C ILE A 164 7.20 8.45 1.38
N ASP A 165 5.94 8.52 0.92
CA ASP A 165 5.06 9.69 1.03
C ASP A 165 5.08 10.36 2.42
N PRO A 166 4.95 9.64 3.56
CA PRO A 166 4.98 10.25 4.90
C PRO A 166 6.32 10.90 5.25
N SER A 167 7.42 10.35 4.75
CA SER A 167 8.76 10.89 4.97
C SER A 167 8.98 12.19 4.17
N VAL A 168 8.47 12.23 2.94
CA VAL A 168 8.50 13.43 2.09
C VAL A 168 7.67 14.55 2.70
N GLU A 169 6.48 14.24 3.22
CA GLU A 169 5.63 15.24 3.87
C GLU A 169 6.28 15.84 5.12
N ARG A 170 6.97 15.02 5.92
CA ARG A 170 7.76 15.48 7.06
C ARG A 170 8.89 16.43 6.67
N ILE A 171 9.61 16.10 5.60
CA ILE A 171 10.67 16.99 5.08
C ILE A 171 10.07 18.32 4.62
N ARG A 172 8.88 18.28 4.00
CA ARG A 172 8.16 19.49 3.59
C ARG A 172 7.73 20.33 4.78
N GLU A 173 7.14 19.74 5.82
CA GLU A 173 6.77 20.40 7.06
C GLU A 173 7.96 21.13 7.71
N ILE A 174 9.11 20.42 7.80
CA ILE A 174 10.35 21.01 8.34
C ILE A 174 10.81 22.20 7.48
N LYS A 175 10.75 22.08 6.17
CA LYS A 175 11.17 23.13 5.22
C LYS A 175 10.25 24.35 5.24
N GLU A 176 8.95 24.13 5.50
CA GLU A 176 7.94 25.21 5.58
C GLU A 176 7.83 25.82 6.99
N THR A 177 8.43 25.20 8.00
CA THR A 177 8.49 25.73 9.36
C THR A 177 9.30 27.02 9.34
N LYS A 178 8.70 28.12 9.81
CA LYS A 178 9.36 29.40 9.87
C LYS A 178 10.59 29.33 10.80
N ILE A 179 11.71 29.81 10.30
CA ILE A 179 12.92 29.99 11.12
C ILE A 179 12.59 30.92 12.27
N GLN A 180 13.01 30.56 13.50
CA GLN A 180 12.83 31.43 14.65
C GLN A 180 13.62 32.72 14.42
N GLU A 181 12.91 33.81 14.28
CA GLU A 181 13.51 35.14 14.24
C GLU A 181 13.74 35.62 15.68
N GLY A 182 14.98 35.61 16.13
CA GLY A 182 15.39 36.23 17.39
C GLY A 182 15.66 37.72 17.18
N LYS A 183 15.31 38.55 18.15
CA LYS A 183 15.85 39.93 18.24
C LYS A 183 17.20 39.85 18.96
N ASP A 184 18.25 40.41 18.34
CA ASP A 184 19.50 40.68 19.04
C ASP A 184 19.24 41.69 20.18
N VAL A 185 19.10 41.17 21.38
CA VAL A 185 18.98 42.00 22.59
C VAL A 185 20.31 41.87 23.34
N GLU A 186 21.04 42.97 23.48
CA GLU A 186 22.21 42.98 24.35
C GLU A 186 21.76 42.69 25.80
N LEU A 187 22.27 41.56 26.32
CA LEU A 187 22.12 41.22 27.74
C LEU A 187 23.01 42.16 28.53
N ASN A 188 22.45 43.22 29.11
CA ASN A 188 23.13 44.00 30.14
C ASN A 188 23.29 43.14 31.40
N MET A 189 24.49 42.62 31.60
CA MET A 189 24.89 42.00 32.87
C MET A 189 25.26 43.10 33.89
#